data_d7596e4dc3bb150255626ebbde6ca526
#
_entry.id   d7596e4dc3bb150255626ebbde6ca526
#
_cell.length_a   1.000
_cell.length_b   1.000
_cell.length_c   1.000
_cell.angle_alpha   90.00
_cell.angle_beta   90.00
_cell.angle_gamma   90.00
#
_symmetry.space_group_name_H-M   'P 1'
#
loop_
_entity.id
_entity.type
_entity.pdbx_description
1 polymer ?
#
loop_
_entity_poly.entity_id
_entity_poly.type
_entity_poly.pdbx_seq_one_letter_code
_entity_poly.pdbx_strand_id
1 'polypeptide(L)'
;MKNYKITVSYDGTRYKGWQVLKSTDATIQGKLQMVLSALAGHPVEVIGSGRTDAGVHAIGQVANFHLDEHFSAEEIFEDLNRHLPEDIAVTKIKEVDDRFHSRYQAVEKTYRYRIRTSPVPNVFERKFLYQYGQTLDVDKMKKAAQALVGTHDFASFCGNRHMKKSTVRTIFSIDLVERDGEIEILYCGNGFLQNMVRILTGTLIEVGRGERAPESMPALLKAKERKQAGYTAPPQGLRLEKVTYETMDGR
;
A
#
# COMPACT_ATOMS: atom_id res chain seq x y z
N MET A 1 18.73 -23.98 -1.11
CA MET A 1 17.91 -22.87 -1.65
C MET A 1 18.44 -21.56 -1.14
N LYS A 2 18.40 -20.50 -1.94
CA LYS A 2 18.76 -19.13 -1.55
C LYS A 2 17.51 -18.28 -1.41
N ASN A 3 17.56 -17.31 -0.50
CA ASN A 3 16.47 -16.34 -0.29
C ASN A 3 16.71 -15.08 -1.14
N TYR A 4 15.76 -14.73 -1.98
CA TYR A 4 15.81 -13.56 -2.85
C TYR A 4 14.77 -12.53 -2.42
N LYS A 5 15.21 -11.27 -2.28
CA LYS A 5 14.37 -10.11 -2.04
C LYS A 5 14.17 -9.35 -3.34
N ILE A 6 12.92 -9.11 -3.70
CA ILE A 6 12.54 -8.32 -4.88
C ILE A 6 11.79 -7.04 -4.49
N THR A 7 11.94 -6.00 -5.31
CA THR A 7 11.06 -4.83 -5.31
C THR A 7 10.19 -4.89 -6.55
N VAL A 8 8.88 -4.75 -6.37
CA VAL A 8 7.87 -4.92 -7.41
C VAL A 8 7.07 -3.65 -7.58
N SER A 9 6.94 -3.20 -8.84
CA SER A 9 6.02 -2.13 -9.26
C SER A 9 4.85 -2.71 -10.02
N TYR A 10 3.63 -2.18 -9.81
CA TYR A 10 2.46 -2.63 -10.56
C TYR A 10 1.35 -1.59 -10.66
N ASP A 11 0.66 -1.59 -11.81
CA ASP A 11 -0.67 -1.01 -11.99
C ASP A 11 -1.72 -2.02 -11.48
N GLY A 12 -2.31 -1.74 -10.33
CA GLY A 12 -3.27 -2.63 -9.67
C GLY A 12 -4.66 -2.66 -10.31
N THR A 13 -4.94 -1.85 -11.33
CA THR A 13 -6.28 -1.62 -11.90
C THR A 13 -7.01 -2.92 -12.25
N ARG A 14 -6.31 -3.87 -12.86
CA ARG A 14 -6.88 -5.15 -13.32
C ARG A 14 -6.86 -6.27 -12.28
N TYR A 15 -6.27 -6.02 -11.10
CA TYR A 15 -6.01 -7.06 -10.10
C TYR A 15 -6.96 -7.00 -8.90
N LYS A 16 -7.27 -8.16 -8.36
CA LYS A 16 -8.05 -8.34 -7.13
C LYS A 16 -7.20 -8.13 -5.86
N GLY A 17 -6.10 -7.39 -6.00
CA GLY A 17 -5.12 -7.05 -4.98
C GLY A 17 -3.89 -7.93 -5.02
N TRP A 18 -3.09 -7.84 -3.95
CA TRP A 18 -1.85 -8.59 -3.84
C TRP A 18 -2.05 -10.09 -3.66
N GLN A 19 -2.84 -10.48 -2.66
CA GLN A 19 -2.93 -11.86 -2.14
C GLN A 19 -3.57 -12.83 -3.13
N VAL A 20 -2.97 -14.01 -3.31
CA VAL A 20 -3.56 -15.13 -4.04
C VAL A 20 -4.95 -15.45 -3.53
N LEU A 21 -5.89 -15.66 -4.45
CA LEU A 21 -7.28 -16.04 -4.20
C LEU A 21 -7.60 -17.33 -4.92
N LYS A 22 -8.41 -18.20 -4.30
CA LYS A 22 -8.85 -19.47 -4.93
C LYS A 22 -9.78 -19.23 -6.13
N SER A 23 -10.44 -18.08 -6.18
CA SER A 23 -11.48 -17.76 -7.17
C SER A 23 -10.95 -17.11 -8.44
N THR A 24 -9.69 -16.70 -8.47
CA THR A 24 -9.10 -15.97 -9.62
C THR A 24 -7.58 -16.01 -9.57
N ASP A 25 -6.95 -15.98 -10.74
CA ASP A 25 -5.51 -15.82 -10.94
C ASP A 25 -5.09 -14.35 -11.11
N ALA A 26 -6.05 -13.42 -11.15
CA ALA A 26 -5.82 -12.00 -11.31
C ALA A 26 -5.36 -11.34 -9.97
N THR A 27 -4.23 -11.81 -9.44
CA THR A 27 -3.57 -11.26 -8.24
C THR A 27 -2.08 -11.08 -8.50
N ILE A 28 -1.47 -10.07 -7.88
CA ILE A 28 -0.05 -9.77 -8.10
C ILE A 28 0.83 -10.93 -7.63
N GLN A 29 0.60 -11.42 -6.40
CA GLN A 29 1.32 -12.56 -5.84
C GLN A 29 1.18 -13.81 -6.71
N GLY A 30 -0.03 -14.07 -7.26
CA GLY A 30 -0.29 -15.22 -8.12
C GLY A 30 0.51 -15.14 -9.42
N LYS A 31 0.63 -13.95 -10.05
CA LYS A 31 1.43 -13.78 -11.27
C LYS A 31 2.92 -14.01 -11.00
N LEU A 32 3.44 -13.48 -9.90
CA LEU A 32 4.84 -13.72 -9.49
C LEU A 32 5.11 -15.21 -9.23
N GLN A 33 4.22 -15.88 -8.47
CA GLN A 33 4.36 -17.31 -8.17
C GLN A 33 4.28 -18.18 -9.42
N MET A 34 3.43 -17.82 -10.38
CA MET A 34 3.29 -18.54 -11.64
C MET A 34 4.60 -18.53 -12.44
N VAL A 35 5.21 -17.35 -12.61
CA VAL A 35 6.48 -17.20 -13.35
C VAL A 35 7.61 -17.92 -12.63
N LEU A 36 7.78 -17.67 -11.32
CA LEU A 36 8.83 -18.31 -10.53
C LEU A 36 8.70 -19.83 -10.47
N SER A 37 7.46 -20.36 -10.38
CA SER A 37 7.22 -21.80 -10.36
C SER A 37 7.50 -22.44 -11.73
N ALA A 38 7.25 -21.72 -12.83
CA ALA A 38 7.61 -22.19 -14.18
C ALA A 38 9.13 -22.23 -14.35
N LEU A 39 9.85 -21.21 -13.87
CA LEU A 39 11.33 -21.19 -13.89
C LEU A 39 11.93 -22.33 -13.06
N ALA A 40 11.42 -22.53 -11.85
CA ALA A 40 11.93 -23.54 -10.91
C ALA A 40 11.56 -24.99 -11.27
N GLY A 41 10.48 -25.20 -12.04
CA GLY A 41 9.91 -26.52 -12.27
C GLY A 41 9.13 -27.10 -11.06
N HIS A 42 8.93 -26.32 -10.00
CA HIS A 42 8.16 -26.68 -8.79
C HIS A 42 7.47 -25.45 -8.18
N PRO A 43 6.45 -25.62 -7.32
CA PRO A 43 5.78 -24.49 -6.67
C PRO A 43 6.74 -23.62 -5.84
N VAL A 44 6.72 -22.30 -6.08
CA VAL A 44 7.48 -21.30 -5.34
C VAL A 44 6.53 -20.36 -4.61
N GLU A 45 6.68 -20.28 -3.29
CA GLU A 45 5.90 -19.34 -2.48
C GLU A 45 6.56 -17.95 -2.47
N VAL A 46 5.76 -16.91 -2.69
CA VAL A 46 6.19 -15.50 -2.64
C VAL A 46 5.58 -14.83 -1.42
N ILE A 47 6.41 -14.27 -0.55
CA ILE A 47 5.99 -13.61 0.68
C ILE A 47 6.08 -12.10 0.51
N GLY A 48 4.94 -11.40 0.45
CA GLY A 48 4.91 -9.94 0.35
C GLY A 48 5.05 -9.23 1.70
N SER A 49 5.62 -8.01 1.70
CA SER A 49 5.74 -7.18 2.90
C SER A 49 4.38 -6.80 3.51
N GLY A 50 3.35 -6.79 2.69
CA GLY A 50 1.96 -6.51 3.07
C GLY A 50 1.04 -6.72 1.89
N ARG A 51 -0.26 -6.67 2.17
CA ARG A 51 -1.29 -6.77 1.14
C ARG A 51 -1.68 -5.38 0.67
N THR A 52 -1.91 -5.23 -0.63
CA THR A 52 -2.65 -4.10 -1.20
C THR A 52 -4.05 -4.58 -1.60
N ASP A 53 -5.04 -3.72 -1.48
CA ASP A 53 -6.43 -4.03 -1.86
C ASP A 53 -6.58 -4.08 -3.39
N ALA A 54 -7.72 -4.61 -3.86
CA ALA A 54 -8.06 -4.59 -5.29
C ALA A 54 -8.00 -3.17 -5.85
N GLY A 55 -7.37 -2.98 -7.00
CA GLY A 55 -7.23 -1.69 -7.67
C GLY A 55 -6.17 -0.76 -7.09
N VAL A 56 -5.46 -1.15 -6.03
CA VAL A 56 -4.37 -0.36 -5.42
C VAL A 56 -3.05 -0.66 -6.11
N HIS A 57 -2.25 0.38 -6.36
CA HIS A 57 -0.97 0.31 -7.05
C HIS A 57 0.22 0.21 -6.09
N ALA A 58 1.40 -0.06 -6.64
CA ALA A 58 2.67 0.06 -5.94
C ALA A 58 3.80 0.43 -6.90
N ILE A 59 4.78 1.18 -6.40
CA ILE A 59 6.10 1.34 -7.05
C ILE A 59 7.20 0.69 -6.24
N GLY A 60 6.96 0.40 -4.97
CA GLY A 60 7.95 -0.10 -4.02
C GLY A 60 7.45 -1.25 -3.15
N GLN A 61 6.59 -2.14 -3.66
CA GLN A 61 6.23 -3.36 -2.93
C GLN A 61 7.46 -4.25 -2.81
N VAL A 62 7.67 -4.83 -1.63
CA VAL A 62 8.77 -5.76 -1.40
C VAL A 62 8.22 -7.16 -1.14
N ALA A 63 8.85 -8.15 -1.74
CA ALA A 63 8.59 -9.55 -1.48
C ALA A 63 9.89 -10.34 -1.37
N ASN A 64 9.81 -11.54 -0.78
CA ASN A 64 10.89 -12.50 -0.82
C ASN A 64 10.37 -13.90 -1.15
N PHE A 65 11.26 -14.74 -1.66
CA PHE A 65 11.02 -16.14 -1.98
C PHE A 65 12.33 -16.92 -1.93
N HIS A 66 12.21 -18.25 -1.79
CA HIS A 66 13.36 -19.15 -1.88
C HIS A 66 13.38 -19.84 -3.23
N LEU A 67 14.56 -19.96 -3.83
CA LEU A 67 14.78 -20.65 -5.09
C LEU A 67 16.08 -21.46 -5.03
N ASP A 68 16.23 -22.39 -5.95
CA ASP A 68 17.42 -23.26 -6.04
C ASP A 68 18.70 -22.45 -6.28
N GLU A 69 19.81 -22.93 -5.75
CA GLU A 69 21.09 -22.17 -5.70
C GLU A 69 21.74 -21.98 -7.06
N HIS A 70 21.34 -22.77 -8.06
CA HIS A 70 21.90 -22.67 -9.41
C HIS A 70 21.39 -21.46 -10.21
N PHE A 71 20.28 -20.81 -9.76
CA PHE A 71 19.82 -19.59 -10.37
C PHE A 71 20.53 -18.37 -9.80
N SER A 72 21.07 -17.52 -10.65
CA SER A 72 21.58 -16.20 -10.25
C SER A 72 20.45 -15.19 -10.09
N ALA A 73 20.69 -14.13 -9.31
CA ALA A 73 19.72 -13.04 -9.18
C ALA A 73 19.42 -12.36 -10.53
N GLU A 74 20.40 -12.28 -11.41
CA GLU A 74 20.28 -11.67 -12.73
C GLU A 74 19.36 -12.50 -13.64
N GLU A 75 19.58 -13.81 -13.74
CA GLU A 75 18.70 -14.73 -14.49
C GLU A 75 17.26 -14.67 -14.02
N ILE A 76 17.03 -14.69 -12.70
CA ILE A 76 15.70 -14.58 -12.12
C ILE A 76 15.05 -13.22 -12.47
N PHE A 77 15.82 -12.13 -12.41
CA PHE A 77 15.34 -10.79 -12.73
C PHE A 77 14.91 -10.67 -14.19
N GLU A 78 15.72 -11.19 -15.11
CA GLU A 78 15.42 -11.19 -16.54
C GLU A 78 14.20 -12.05 -16.85
N ASP A 79 14.12 -13.26 -16.27
CA ASP A 79 13.00 -14.17 -16.49
C ASP A 79 11.69 -13.60 -15.98
N LEU A 80 11.69 -13.03 -14.77
CA LEU A 80 10.51 -12.36 -14.20
C LEU A 80 10.02 -11.24 -15.13
N ASN A 81 10.90 -10.32 -15.54
CA ASN A 81 10.49 -9.17 -16.37
C ASN A 81 10.15 -9.56 -17.82
N ARG A 82 10.62 -10.71 -18.29
CA ARG A 82 10.26 -11.26 -19.61
C ARG A 82 8.85 -11.88 -19.64
N HIS A 83 8.43 -12.53 -18.55
CA HIS A 83 7.21 -13.33 -18.54
C HIS A 83 6.08 -12.73 -17.69
N LEU A 84 6.35 -11.72 -16.86
CA LEU A 84 5.29 -10.99 -16.16
C LEU A 84 4.46 -10.15 -17.14
N PRO A 85 3.15 -9.94 -16.84
CA PRO A 85 2.33 -9.01 -17.60
C PRO A 85 2.93 -7.58 -17.58
N GLU A 86 2.69 -6.79 -18.64
CA GLU A 86 3.23 -5.44 -18.81
C GLU A 86 2.92 -4.45 -17.67
N ASP A 87 1.93 -4.75 -16.86
CA ASP A 87 1.50 -3.95 -15.70
C ASP A 87 2.10 -4.43 -14.37
N ILE A 88 3.05 -5.39 -14.40
CA ILE A 88 3.85 -5.83 -13.24
C ILE A 88 5.32 -5.88 -13.65
N ALA A 89 6.19 -5.21 -12.90
CA ALA A 89 7.62 -5.25 -13.14
C ALA A 89 8.40 -5.47 -11.83
N VAL A 90 9.44 -6.28 -11.87
CA VAL A 90 10.45 -6.37 -10.82
C VAL A 90 11.51 -5.31 -11.10
N THR A 91 11.66 -4.34 -10.21
CA THR A 91 12.59 -3.22 -10.40
C THR A 91 13.95 -3.45 -9.74
N LYS A 92 14.01 -4.33 -8.75
CA LYS A 92 15.25 -4.73 -8.06
C LYS A 92 15.13 -6.16 -7.57
N ILE A 93 16.27 -6.86 -7.58
CA ILE A 93 16.45 -8.16 -6.95
C ILE A 93 17.78 -8.19 -6.22
N LYS A 94 17.86 -8.88 -5.11
CA LYS A 94 19.13 -9.25 -4.47
C LYS A 94 18.97 -10.51 -3.64
N GLU A 95 20.01 -11.30 -3.55
CA GLU A 95 20.15 -12.35 -2.54
C GLU A 95 20.23 -11.73 -1.14
N VAL A 96 19.56 -12.33 -0.18
CA VAL A 96 19.50 -11.87 1.22
C VAL A 96 19.71 -13.04 2.16
N ASP A 97 19.94 -12.72 3.44
CA ASP A 97 20.03 -13.74 4.50
C ASP A 97 18.81 -14.67 4.47
N ASP A 98 19.03 -15.96 4.72
CA ASP A 98 17.98 -16.98 4.68
C ASP A 98 16.80 -16.69 5.65
N ARG A 99 17.08 -16.00 6.77
CA ARG A 99 16.10 -15.57 7.76
C ARG A 99 15.34 -14.28 7.36
N PHE A 100 15.73 -13.63 6.25
CA PHE A 100 15.04 -12.42 5.85
C PHE A 100 13.57 -12.74 5.54
N HIS A 101 12.67 -11.94 6.12
CA HIS A 101 11.24 -12.07 5.92
C HIS A 101 10.62 -10.70 5.62
N SER A 102 10.19 -10.51 4.37
CA SER A 102 9.70 -9.23 3.87
C SER A 102 8.58 -8.59 4.69
N ARG A 103 7.75 -9.39 5.38
CA ARG A 103 6.64 -8.90 6.18
C ARG A 103 7.01 -8.55 7.61
N TYR A 104 7.79 -9.41 8.28
CA TYR A 104 8.03 -9.28 9.72
C TYR A 104 9.16 -8.32 10.06
N GLN A 105 10.10 -8.13 9.13
CA GLN A 105 11.22 -7.21 9.31
C GLN A 105 10.99 -5.83 8.71
N ALA A 106 9.83 -5.59 8.10
CA ALA A 106 9.46 -4.25 7.63
C ALA A 106 9.17 -3.34 8.83
N VAL A 107 9.89 -2.22 8.92
CA VAL A 107 9.77 -1.25 10.02
C VAL A 107 8.93 -0.04 9.65
N GLU A 108 8.85 0.27 8.35
CA GLU A 108 8.12 1.43 7.87
C GLU A 108 7.51 1.15 6.50
N LYS A 109 6.34 1.74 6.26
CA LYS A 109 5.67 1.77 4.95
C LYS A 109 5.19 3.17 4.66
N THR A 110 5.44 3.62 3.44
CA THR A 110 4.96 4.89 2.92
C THR A 110 3.96 4.65 1.82
N TYR A 111 2.80 5.26 1.95
CA TYR A 111 1.75 5.29 0.94
C TYR A 111 1.51 6.70 0.46
N ARG A 112 1.19 6.85 -0.82
CA ARG A 112 0.71 8.09 -1.41
C ARG A 112 -0.72 7.91 -1.87
N TYR A 113 -1.57 8.91 -1.58
CA TYR A 113 -2.91 9.02 -2.14
C TYR A 113 -3.02 10.32 -2.93
N ARG A 114 -3.52 10.25 -4.18
CA ARG A 114 -3.67 11.41 -5.06
C ARG A 114 -5.15 11.70 -5.29
N ILE A 115 -5.52 12.98 -5.12
CA ILE A 115 -6.89 13.49 -5.28
C ILE A 115 -6.86 14.64 -6.29
N ARG A 116 -7.56 14.51 -7.40
CA ARG A 116 -7.76 15.59 -8.36
C ARG A 116 -8.96 16.43 -7.93
N THR A 117 -8.73 17.68 -7.53
CA THR A 117 -9.77 18.62 -7.10
C THR A 117 -10.31 19.47 -8.25
N SER A 118 -9.55 19.61 -9.34
CA SER A 118 -10.01 20.28 -10.55
C SER A 118 -11.29 19.61 -11.13
N PRO A 119 -12.29 20.38 -11.57
CA PRO A 119 -13.48 19.84 -12.23
C PRO A 119 -13.15 19.21 -13.60
N VAL A 120 -12.01 19.59 -14.21
CA VAL A 120 -11.54 18.99 -15.47
C VAL A 120 -10.78 17.71 -15.18
N PRO A 121 -11.25 16.54 -15.66
CA PRO A 121 -10.61 15.27 -15.39
C PRO A 121 -9.25 15.15 -16.08
N ASN A 122 -8.30 14.50 -15.40
CA ASN A 122 -7.03 14.08 -16.00
C ASN A 122 -7.21 12.71 -16.67
N VAL A 123 -7.47 12.71 -17.98
CA VAL A 123 -7.80 11.48 -18.72
C VAL A 123 -6.61 10.51 -18.84
N PHE A 124 -5.39 11.00 -18.82
CA PHE A 124 -4.19 10.15 -18.93
C PHE A 124 -3.83 9.48 -17.61
N GLU A 125 -4.06 10.16 -16.48
CA GLU A 125 -3.75 9.63 -15.16
C GLU A 125 -4.97 9.10 -14.39
N ARG A 126 -6.15 9.01 -15.03
CA ARG A 126 -7.40 8.60 -14.38
C ARG A 126 -7.35 7.29 -13.60
N LYS A 127 -6.40 6.43 -13.95
CA LYS A 127 -6.18 5.16 -13.26
C LYS A 127 -5.34 5.31 -11.97
N PHE A 128 -4.64 6.44 -11.80
CA PHE A 128 -3.62 6.64 -10.76
C PHE A 128 -3.96 7.78 -9.80
N LEU A 129 -5.18 8.30 -9.88
CA LEU A 129 -5.70 9.33 -8.97
C LEU A 129 -7.21 9.20 -8.77
N TYR A 130 -7.70 9.74 -7.68
CA TYR A 130 -9.13 9.89 -7.44
C TYR A 130 -9.62 11.21 -8.02
N GLN A 131 -10.41 11.15 -9.09
CA GLN A 131 -11.07 12.32 -9.67
C GLN A 131 -12.22 12.75 -8.74
N TYR A 132 -11.95 13.68 -7.86
CA TYR A 132 -12.92 14.21 -6.91
C TYR A 132 -13.73 15.36 -7.51
N GLY A 133 -13.05 16.29 -8.22
CA GLY A 133 -13.70 17.34 -9.04
C GLY A 133 -14.25 18.53 -8.27
N GLN A 134 -13.96 18.67 -6.97
CA GLN A 134 -14.39 19.78 -6.13
C GLN A 134 -13.23 20.25 -5.24
N THR A 135 -13.23 21.51 -4.85
CA THR A 135 -12.24 22.08 -3.93
C THR A 135 -12.39 21.49 -2.53
N LEU A 136 -11.27 21.38 -1.84
CA LEU A 136 -11.19 20.91 -0.45
C LEU A 136 -10.39 21.91 0.37
N ASP A 137 -10.76 22.14 1.61
CA ASP A 137 -10.02 22.96 2.56
C ASP A 137 -8.83 22.16 3.11
N VAL A 138 -7.67 22.31 2.44
CA VAL A 138 -6.45 21.55 2.76
C VAL A 138 -5.90 21.89 4.14
N ASP A 139 -6.10 23.11 4.63
CA ASP A 139 -5.61 23.49 5.96
C ASP A 139 -6.41 22.80 7.07
N LYS A 140 -7.73 22.68 6.91
CA LYS A 140 -8.53 21.85 7.81
C LYS A 140 -8.15 20.37 7.74
N MET A 141 -7.87 19.85 6.54
CA MET A 141 -7.38 18.47 6.37
C MET A 141 -6.05 18.25 7.08
N LYS A 142 -5.07 19.18 6.96
CA LYS A 142 -3.79 19.13 7.67
C LYS A 142 -3.97 19.10 9.18
N LYS A 143 -4.84 19.99 9.71
CA LYS A 143 -5.16 20.04 11.14
C LYS A 143 -5.73 18.71 11.64
N ALA A 144 -6.66 18.09 10.90
CA ALA A 144 -7.20 16.78 11.23
C ALA A 144 -6.13 15.68 11.16
N ALA A 145 -5.27 15.71 10.13
CA ALA A 145 -4.20 14.73 9.93
C ALA A 145 -3.21 14.70 11.10
N GLN A 146 -2.84 15.86 11.66
CA GLN A 146 -1.94 15.95 12.80
C GLN A 146 -2.45 15.20 14.04
N ALA A 147 -3.75 15.18 14.28
CA ALA A 147 -4.36 14.45 15.40
C ALA A 147 -4.34 12.92 15.23
N LEU A 148 -4.00 12.43 14.04
CA LEU A 148 -3.89 11.00 13.73
C LEU A 148 -2.44 10.49 13.78
N VAL A 149 -1.47 11.40 13.89
CA VAL A 149 -0.05 11.04 14.05
C VAL A 149 0.20 10.52 15.45
N GLY A 150 1.06 9.51 15.56
CA GLY A 150 1.39 8.84 16.82
C GLY A 150 0.87 7.40 16.89
N THR A 151 0.95 6.83 18.08
CA THR A 151 0.50 5.45 18.35
C THR A 151 -0.92 5.46 18.86
N HIS A 152 -1.84 4.91 18.08
CA HIS A 152 -3.26 4.87 18.42
C HIS A 152 -3.88 3.52 18.08
N ASP A 153 -5.04 3.25 18.68
CA ASP A 153 -5.92 2.17 18.25
C ASP A 153 -6.78 2.64 17.06
N PHE A 154 -6.43 2.17 15.87
CA PHE A 154 -7.09 2.54 14.62
C PHE A 154 -8.28 1.63 14.26
N ALA A 155 -8.97 1.04 15.23
CA ALA A 155 -10.13 0.18 14.98
C ALA A 155 -11.22 0.87 14.14
N SER A 156 -11.49 2.18 14.34
CA SER A 156 -12.43 2.97 13.53
C SER A 156 -12.00 3.08 12.06
N PHE A 157 -10.73 2.93 11.77
CA PHE A 157 -10.16 3.00 10.43
C PHE A 157 -9.81 1.63 9.84
N CYS A 158 -10.35 0.54 10.42
CA CYS A 158 -10.13 -0.82 9.96
C CYS A 158 -11.31 -1.33 9.12
N GLY A 159 -11.05 -1.77 7.89
CA GLY A 159 -12.06 -2.37 7.01
C GLY A 159 -12.50 -3.78 7.44
N ASN A 160 -11.71 -4.46 8.27
CA ASN A 160 -12.03 -5.79 8.79
C ASN A 160 -12.67 -5.69 10.17
N ARG A 161 -13.97 -5.87 10.23
CA ARG A 161 -14.75 -5.83 11.49
C ARG A 161 -14.46 -7.00 12.45
N HIS A 162 -13.90 -8.09 11.93
CA HIS A 162 -13.57 -9.30 12.69
C HIS A 162 -12.07 -9.46 12.90
N MET A 163 -11.36 -8.35 13.01
CA MET A 163 -9.91 -8.34 13.22
C MET A 163 -9.57 -8.98 14.58
N LYS A 164 -8.91 -10.16 14.52
CA LYS A 164 -8.45 -10.86 15.74
C LYS A 164 -7.11 -10.34 16.29
N LYS A 165 -6.32 -9.64 15.42
CA LYS A 165 -5.03 -9.06 15.80
C LYS A 165 -5.19 -7.63 16.27
N SER A 166 -4.19 -7.11 17.00
CA SER A 166 -4.17 -5.73 17.45
C SER A 166 -4.42 -4.74 16.32
N THR A 167 -5.27 -3.75 16.57
CA THR A 167 -5.56 -2.60 15.71
C THR A 167 -4.69 -1.39 16.02
N VAL A 168 -3.79 -1.50 17.01
CA VAL A 168 -2.83 -0.46 17.36
C VAL A 168 -1.77 -0.35 16.26
N ARG A 169 -1.56 0.88 15.76
CA ARG A 169 -0.51 1.23 14.78
C ARG A 169 0.13 2.54 15.18
N THR A 170 1.36 2.76 14.67
CA THR A 170 2.03 4.04 14.79
C THR A 170 2.09 4.70 13.41
N ILE A 171 1.48 5.86 13.28
CA ILE A 171 1.65 6.74 12.12
C ILE A 171 2.77 7.71 12.47
N PHE A 172 3.84 7.73 11.68
CA PHE A 172 4.99 8.60 11.86
C PHE A 172 4.71 10.00 11.31
N SER A 173 4.10 10.09 10.11
CA SER A 173 3.64 11.35 9.52
C SER A 173 2.45 11.15 8.59
N ILE A 174 1.67 12.24 8.41
CA ILE A 174 0.69 12.42 7.34
C ILE A 174 0.93 13.81 6.75
N ASP A 175 1.50 13.86 5.55
CA ASP A 175 1.89 15.10 4.89
C ASP A 175 0.97 15.37 3.70
N LEU A 176 0.42 16.60 3.62
CA LEU A 176 -0.47 17.02 2.54
C LEU A 176 0.17 18.16 1.74
N VAL A 177 0.24 17.97 0.43
CA VAL A 177 0.69 18.98 -0.53
C VAL A 177 -0.39 19.20 -1.56
N GLU A 178 -0.75 20.47 -1.79
CA GLU A 178 -1.66 20.88 -2.87
C GLU A 178 -0.86 21.59 -3.95
N ARG A 179 -1.06 21.17 -5.19
CA ARG A 179 -0.45 21.76 -6.36
C ARG A 179 -1.29 21.50 -7.62
N ASP A 180 -1.49 22.53 -8.43
CA ASP A 180 -2.10 22.43 -9.77
C ASP A 180 -3.47 21.72 -9.78
N GLY A 181 -4.30 21.94 -8.74
CA GLY A 181 -5.62 21.33 -8.59
C GLY A 181 -5.55 19.83 -8.28
N GLU A 182 -4.46 19.40 -7.63
CA GLU A 182 -4.27 18.07 -7.11
C GLU A 182 -3.76 18.13 -5.67
N ILE A 183 -4.27 17.25 -4.82
CA ILE A 183 -3.80 17.05 -3.45
C ILE A 183 -3.11 15.69 -3.38
N GLU A 184 -1.87 15.68 -2.95
CA GLU A 184 -1.12 14.48 -2.59
C GLU A 184 -1.08 14.34 -1.07
N ILE A 185 -1.38 13.15 -0.57
CA ILE A 185 -1.29 12.81 0.85
C ILE A 185 -0.30 11.67 1.01
N LEU A 186 0.79 11.90 1.74
CA LEU A 186 1.75 10.86 2.12
C LEU A 186 1.44 10.37 3.52
N TYR A 187 1.32 9.07 3.67
CA TYR A 187 1.14 8.39 4.95
C TYR A 187 2.36 7.54 5.24
N CYS A 188 3.06 7.81 6.33
CA CYS A 188 4.20 7.05 6.80
C CYS A 188 3.89 6.40 8.15
N GLY A 189 4.16 5.10 8.32
CA GLY A 189 3.88 4.39 9.57
C GLY A 189 4.48 3.00 9.62
N ASN A 190 4.43 2.37 10.81
CA ASN A 190 4.96 1.02 11.02
C ASN A 190 4.13 -0.09 10.34
N GLY A 191 2.95 0.25 9.85
CA GLY A 191 2.04 -0.65 9.15
C GLY A 191 0.62 -0.11 9.17
N PHE A 192 -0.21 -0.63 8.27
CA PHE A 192 -1.60 -0.18 8.11
C PHE A 192 -2.55 -1.36 8.16
N LEU A 193 -3.75 -1.13 8.70
CA LEU A 193 -4.84 -2.11 8.70
C LEU A 193 -5.51 -2.19 7.32
N GLN A 194 -6.34 -3.18 7.13
CA GLN A 194 -7.11 -3.33 5.89
C GLN A 194 -7.91 -2.06 5.60
N ASN A 195 -7.78 -1.50 4.41
CA ASN A 195 -8.40 -0.26 3.94
C ASN A 195 -8.04 1.00 4.74
N MET A 196 -7.15 0.93 5.75
CA MET A 196 -6.91 2.02 6.71
C MET A 196 -6.57 3.33 6.00
N VAL A 197 -5.59 3.36 5.11
CA VAL A 197 -5.18 4.60 4.40
C VAL A 197 -6.35 5.20 3.61
N ARG A 198 -7.14 4.37 2.95
CA ARG A 198 -8.31 4.81 2.18
C ARG A 198 -9.43 5.36 3.06
N ILE A 199 -9.64 4.77 4.25
CA ILE A 199 -10.62 5.27 5.23
C ILE A 199 -10.15 6.58 5.86
N LEU A 200 -8.86 6.69 6.20
CA LEU A 200 -8.25 7.94 6.64
C LEU A 200 -8.44 9.04 5.59
N THR A 201 -8.15 8.74 4.32
CA THR A 201 -8.33 9.68 3.21
C THR A 201 -9.80 10.11 3.06
N GLY A 202 -10.76 9.18 3.08
CA GLY A 202 -12.18 9.52 3.00
C GLY A 202 -12.63 10.40 4.17
N THR A 203 -12.13 10.13 5.37
CA THR A 203 -12.40 10.96 6.56
C THR A 203 -11.80 12.36 6.43
N LEU A 204 -10.57 12.49 5.91
CA LEU A 204 -9.95 13.79 5.66
C LEU A 204 -10.69 14.57 4.56
N ILE A 205 -11.22 13.90 3.53
CA ILE A 205 -12.05 14.55 2.50
C ILE A 205 -13.35 15.12 3.11
N GLU A 206 -14.01 14.40 4.03
CA GLU A 206 -15.19 14.92 4.77
C GLU A 206 -14.84 16.18 5.57
N VAL A 207 -13.62 16.23 6.16
CA VAL A 207 -13.10 17.44 6.83
C VAL A 207 -12.89 18.56 5.82
N GLY A 208 -12.23 18.28 4.69
CA GLY A 208 -11.97 19.28 3.63
C GLY A 208 -13.24 19.86 3.03
N ARG A 209 -14.36 19.10 3.04
CA ARG A 209 -15.69 19.55 2.61
C ARG A 209 -16.44 20.38 3.70
N GLY A 210 -15.92 20.40 4.92
CA GLY A 210 -16.62 21.01 6.06
C GLY A 210 -17.76 20.18 6.64
N GLU A 211 -17.90 18.92 6.24
CA GLU A 211 -18.91 17.99 6.78
C GLU A 211 -18.51 17.43 8.15
N ARG A 212 -17.23 17.53 8.47
CA ARG A 212 -16.64 17.04 9.72
C ARG A 212 -15.67 18.07 10.30
N ALA A 213 -15.76 18.31 11.60
CA ALA A 213 -14.80 19.19 12.27
C ALA A 213 -13.41 18.51 12.37
N PRO A 214 -12.29 19.24 12.12
CA PRO A 214 -10.94 18.70 12.30
C PRO A 214 -10.69 18.12 13.69
N GLU A 215 -11.27 18.74 14.72
CA GLU A 215 -11.14 18.38 16.14
C GLU A 215 -11.86 17.04 16.50
N SER A 216 -12.62 16.47 15.57
CA SER A 216 -13.34 15.19 15.82
C SER A 216 -12.43 13.95 15.78
N MET A 217 -11.19 14.06 15.30
CA MET A 217 -10.29 12.92 15.13
C MET A 217 -10.00 12.15 16.42
N PRO A 218 -9.70 12.80 17.58
CA PRO A 218 -9.53 12.07 18.84
C PRO A 218 -10.76 11.28 19.28
N ALA A 219 -11.97 11.83 19.05
CA ALA A 219 -13.21 11.14 19.34
C ALA A 219 -13.40 9.89 18.46
N LEU A 220 -13.07 9.97 17.16
CA LEU A 220 -13.08 8.83 16.25
C LEU A 220 -12.11 7.71 16.67
N LEU A 221 -10.90 8.07 17.10
CA LEU A 221 -9.92 7.10 17.60
C LEU A 221 -10.48 6.39 18.86
N LYS A 222 -11.08 7.17 19.77
CA LYS A 222 -11.67 6.64 21.02
C LYS A 222 -12.89 5.76 20.79
N ALA A 223 -13.70 6.06 19.79
CA ALA A 223 -14.95 5.35 19.50
C ALA A 223 -14.73 3.88 19.08
N LYS A 224 -13.62 3.58 18.38
CA LYS A 224 -13.30 2.24 17.85
C LYS A 224 -14.40 1.64 16.97
N GLU A 225 -15.18 2.49 16.32
CA GLU A 225 -16.32 2.13 15.49
C GLU A 225 -16.12 2.56 14.04
N ARG A 226 -16.03 1.59 13.11
CA ARG A 226 -15.84 1.86 11.67
C ARG A 226 -16.92 2.78 11.08
N LYS A 227 -18.15 2.68 11.56
CA LYS A 227 -19.29 3.46 11.05
C LYS A 227 -19.16 4.97 11.32
N GLN A 228 -18.39 5.36 12.31
CA GLN A 228 -18.18 6.78 12.66
C GLN A 228 -17.09 7.44 11.80
N ALA A 229 -16.15 6.66 11.25
CA ALA A 229 -15.16 7.18 10.31
C ALA A 229 -15.79 7.36 8.92
N GLY A 230 -15.12 8.18 8.09
CA GLY A 230 -15.57 8.47 6.74
C GLY A 230 -15.60 7.27 5.81
N TYR A 231 -16.01 7.48 4.58
CA TYR A 231 -16.09 6.44 3.56
C TYR A 231 -14.70 5.89 3.19
N THR A 232 -14.67 4.73 2.56
CA THR A 232 -13.43 4.17 2.02
C THR A 232 -13.17 4.81 0.66
N ALA A 233 -12.17 5.68 0.57
CA ALA A 233 -11.80 6.36 -0.67
C ALA A 233 -11.45 5.36 -1.79
N PRO A 234 -11.68 5.69 -3.08
CA PRO A 234 -11.44 4.81 -4.21
C PRO A 234 -10.00 4.28 -4.27
N PRO A 235 -9.78 3.02 -4.70
CA PRO A 235 -8.46 2.41 -4.66
C PRO A 235 -7.44 3.00 -5.62
N GLN A 236 -7.89 3.51 -6.78
CA GLN A 236 -7.01 4.02 -7.84
C GLN A 236 -6.19 5.24 -7.43
N GLY A 237 -6.59 5.97 -6.40
CA GLY A 237 -5.78 7.07 -5.85
C GLY A 237 -4.62 6.59 -4.99
N LEU A 238 -4.63 5.34 -4.54
CA LEU A 238 -3.67 4.80 -3.56
C LEU A 238 -2.53 4.04 -4.21
N ARG A 239 -1.30 4.34 -3.77
CA ARG A 239 -0.08 3.67 -4.21
C ARG A 239 0.87 3.43 -3.04
N LEU A 240 1.39 2.20 -2.92
CA LEU A 240 2.50 1.90 -2.00
C LEU A 240 3.80 2.43 -2.61
N GLU A 241 4.41 3.41 -1.96
CA GLU A 241 5.63 4.07 -2.42
C GLU A 241 6.88 3.30 -2.01
N LYS A 242 6.96 2.92 -0.74
CA LYS A 242 8.19 2.38 -0.16
C LYS A 242 7.90 1.47 1.02
N VAL A 243 8.75 0.46 1.17
CA VAL A 243 8.86 -0.36 2.40
C VAL A 243 10.31 -0.28 2.87
N THR A 244 10.51 0.13 4.13
CA THR A 244 11.82 0.27 4.74
C THR A 244 12.08 -0.91 5.70
N TYR A 245 13.30 -1.37 5.71
CA TYR A 245 13.82 -2.41 6.61
C TYR A 245 14.96 -1.81 7.42
N GLU A 246 15.16 -2.30 8.64
CA GLU A 246 16.38 -1.96 9.36
C GLU A 246 17.59 -2.40 8.53
N THR A 247 18.53 -1.50 8.33
CA THR A 247 19.81 -1.84 7.74
C THR A 247 20.54 -2.72 8.76
N MET A 248 20.83 -3.96 8.38
CA MET A 248 21.76 -4.79 9.14
C MET A 248 23.21 -4.32 8.86
N ASP A 249 23.46 -3.03 8.93
CA ASP A 249 24.80 -2.47 8.85
C ASP A 249 25.36 -2.35 10.27
N GLY A 250 26.19 -3.31 10.63
CA GLY A 250 27.08 -3.18 11.78
C GLY A 250 26.89 -4.22 12.90
N ARG A 251 27.22 -5.49 12.62
CA ARG A 251 27.90 -6.36 13.58
C ARG A 251 28.93 -7.22 12.86
#